data_4aa6d8737e7f941b8e5f5f728030a288
#
_entry.id   4aa6d8737e7f941b8e5f5f728030a288
#
_cell.length_a   1.000
_cell.length_b   1.000
_cell.length_c   1.000
_cell.angle_alpha   90.00
_cell.angle_beta   90.00
_cell.angle_gamma   90.00
#
_symmetry.space_group_name_H-M   'P 1'
#
loop_
_entity.id
_entity.type
_entity.pdbx_description
1 polymer ?
#
loop_
_entity_poly.entity_id
_entity_poly.type
_entity_poly.pdbx_seq_one_letter_code
_entity_poly.pdbx_strand_id
1 'polypeptide(L)'
;MYQVLYRKWRPKTFADVSGQEHITTTLLNEISTNRLNHAYLFTGSRGTGKTTCAKILAKAVNCLHSVNGNPCGECEICKGIDDGSILDIVEMDAASNRKIDDIRQIIDEVQFKPAKCKYRVYIIDEVHMLTTEAFNALLKTLEEPPEHVIFILATTEVHKLPQTILSRCQRFDFHRIPPRAIADRLLYVANQEGVTLSDSAAMLAASVADGALRDALSLLDRCIAISSEIDEDVVRSAAGLARKTYLFELSNCVINKNTAKALEIVDRLYGESKDMARLCDELLSHFRTLMLIKSVKNPRDIVIMADDEFEQAQTQSDYLSLADIVYCMDVLSKAYQNMGRGTGDRTELEMAVVKLSSAELDGTIEALTARVTALEKAVKKGIKVNYVPEQVQTVPQSVQSETPKPEVQNAEPEKSQETKPVSEKIKDEPVIPTPPVEMPTPKQPVQPIQEQPVSAQQKPKKTAQRQSVDLDAIYNNAQPFPDWAEVVNNMKPVSRAIAAAFANSAAYTSGKYLLIDTDNEMAFELLKNNERRQEIRQLILETTGQHYNLGPYKRPSAKQEEKTDPVDKLIESLQGSDVIITQE
;
A
#
# COMPACT_ATOMS: atom_id res chain seq x y z
N MET A 1 17.32 35.85 4.53
CA MET A 1 16.28 35.03 3.88
C MET A 1 15.73 34.07 4.92
N TYR A 2 14.41 33.94 5.07
CA TYR A 2 13.78 33.05 6.05
C TYR A 2 14.11 31.57 5.72
N GLN A 3 14.49 30.81 6.72
CA GLN A 3 14.76 29.38 6.60
C GLN A 3 13.74 28.60 7.42
N VAL A 4 13.03 27.66 6.76
CA VAL A 4 12.02 26.83 7.41
C VAL A 4 12.59 26.02 8.59
N LEU A 5 11.79 25.84 9.64
CA LEU A 5 12.25 25.27 10.90
C LEU A 5 12.87 23.88 10.76
N TYR A 6 12.32 22.99 9.94
CA TYR A 6 12.86 21.64 9.77
C TYR A 6 14.26 21.63 9.11
N ARG A 7 14.69 22.72 8.45
CA ARG A 7 16.06 22.89 7.94
C ARG A 7 16.94 23.57 8.97
N LYS A 8 16.47 24.64 9.62
CA LYS A 8 17.20 25.41 10.64
C LYS A 8 17.56 24.53 11.84
N TRP A 9 16.60 23.71 12.31
CA TRP A 9 16.73 22.84 13.49
C TRP A 9 17.07 21.39 13.15
N ARG A 10 17.66 21.15 11.98
CA ARG A 10 18.15 19.83 11.61
C ARG A 10 19.25 19.39 12.58
N PRO A 11 19.15 18.19 13.21
CA PRO A 11 20.18 17.66 14.09
C PRO A 11 21.57 17.70 13.46
N LYS A 12 22.54 18.19 14.23
CA LYS A 12 23.96 18.31 13.80
C LYS A 12 24.83 17.21 14.38
N THR A 13 24.42 16.64 15.51
CA THR A 13 25.09 15.54 16.21
C THR A 13 24.11 14.39 16.46
N PHE A 14 24.64 13.19 16.75
CA PHE A 14 23.80 12.05 17.10
C PHE A 14 23.00 12.26 18.39
N ALA A 15 23.53 13.09 19.33
CA ALA A 15 22.84 13.45 20.56
C ALA A 15 21.57 14.28 20.33
N ASP A 16 21.50 15.03 19.21
CA ASP A 16 20.34 15.85 18.87
C ASP A 16 19.21 15.05 18.20
N VAL A 17 19.46 13.79 17.83
CA VAL A 17 18.49 12.93 17.15
C VAL A 17 17.51 12.38 18.18
N SER A 18 16.23 12.72 18.03
CA SER A 18 15.18 12.31 18.96
C SER A 18 14.64 10.92 18.63
N GLY A 19 14.46 10.05 19.65
CA GLY A 19 13.71 8.80 19.59
C GLY A 19 14.35 7.69 18.75
N GLN A 20 15.69 7.75 18.50
CA GLN A 20 16.42 6.73 17.74
C GLN A 20 17.68 6.28 18.47
N GLU A 21 17.63 6.16 19.80
CA GLU A 21 18.79 5.89 20.66
C GLU A 21 19.50 4.58 20.31
N HIS A 22 18.75 3.55 19.89
CA HIS A 22 19.29 2.25 19.47
C HIS A 22 20.18 2.35 18.22
N ILE A 23 19.89 3.30 17.31
CA ILE A 23 20.69 3.54 16.11
C ILE A 23 21.89 4.42 16.43
N THR A 24 21.64 5.55 17.12
CA THR A 24 22.69 6.53 17.42
C THR A 24 23.77 5.92 18.30
N THR A 25 23.42 5.11 19.29
CA THR A 25 24.38 4.41 20.15
C THR A 25 25.24 3.42 19.35
N THR A 26 24.63 2.66 18.46
CA THR A 26 25.36 1.69 17.61
C THR A 26 26.33 2.41 16.69
N LEU A 27 25.89 3.44 15.97
CA LEU A 27 26.76 4.22 15.06
C LEU A 27 27.90 4.91 15.81
N LEU A 28 27.64 5.50 17.00
CA LEU A 28 28.69 6.09 17.84
C LEU A 28 29.75 5.06 18.25
N ASN A 29 29.33 3.85 18.60
CA ASN A 29 30.25 2.76 18.96
C ASN A 29 31.08 2.30 17.77
N GLU A 30 30.49 2.18 16.57
CA GLU A 30 31.22 1.81 15.34
C GLU A 30 32.28 2.85 14.98
N ILE A 31 31.92 4.15 15.06
CA ILE A 31 32.85 5.24 14.77
C ILE A 31 33.99 5.27 15.81
N SER A 32 33.67 5.17 17.11
CA SER A 32 34.68 5.22 18.18
C SER A 32 35.64 4.05 18.17
N THR A 33 35.17 2.86 17.75
CA THR A 33 36.00 1.65 17.61
C THR A 33 36.65 1.52 16.24
N ASN A 34 36.40 2.47 15.32
CA ASN A 34 36.85 2.46 13.92
C ASN A 34 36.45 1.16 13.18
N ARG A 35 35.27 0.60 13.49
CA ARG A 35 34.69 -0.59 12.86
C ARG A 35 33.55 -0.20 11.92
N LEU A 36 33.90 0.63 10.92
CA LEU A 36 32.93 1.10 9.94
C LEU A 36 32.64 0.04 8.89
N ASN A 37 31.36 -0.09 8.53
CA ASN A 37 30.95 -0.92 7.40
C ASN A 37 31.04 -0.09 6.09
N HIS A 38 31.23 -0.78 4.97
CA HIS A 38 31.25 -0.17 3.64
C HIS A 38 29.86 0.26 3.13
N ALA A 39 28.78 -0.34 3.64
CA ALA A 39 27.41 -0.05 3.21
C ALA A 39 26.42 -0.10 4.38
N TYR A 40 25.68 0.97 4.54
CA TYR A 40 24.61 1.17 5.51
C TYR A 40 23.27 1.27 4.79
N LEU A 41 22.24 0.65 5.34
CA LEU A 41 20.87 0.77 4.86
C LEU A 41 19.96 1.28 5.97
N PHE A 42 19.46 2.50 5.81
CA PHE A 42 18.54 3.17 6.74
C PHE A 42 17.11 3.00 6.24
N THR A 43 16.28 2.27 6.98
CA THR A 43 14.89 1.97 6.62
C THR A 43 13.93 2.60 7.62
N GLY A 44 12.70 2.90 7.20
CA GLY A 44 11.65 3.41 8.07
C GLY A 44 10.80 4.51 7.44
N SER A 45 9.74 4.96 8.12
CA SER A 45 8.81 5.95 7.59
C SER A 45 9.47 7.31 7.32
N ARG A 46 8.81 8.13 6.49
CA ARG A 46 9.29 9.48 6.16
C ARG A 46 9.39 10.34 7.42
N GLY A 47 10.35 11.24 7.48
CA GLY A 47 10.46 12.22 8.58
C GLY A 47 11.06 11.72 9.90
N THR A 48 11.49 10.44 9.98
CA THR A 48 12.07 9.80 11.18
C THR A 48 13.56 10.07 11.41
N GLY A 49 14.25 10.75 10.46
CA GLY A 49 15.65 11.14 10.63
C GLY A 49 16.68 10.38 9.78
N LYS A 50 16.28 9.48 8.87
CA LYS A 50 17.20 8.68 8.02
C LYS A 50 18.28 9.52 7.33
N THR A 51 17.89 10.47 6.49
CA THR A 51 18.82 11.34 5.75
C THR A 51 19.62 12.25 6.67
N THR A 52 19.08 12.60 7.84
CA THR A 52 19.79 13.37 8.85
C THR A 52 20.90 12.55 9.48
N CYS A 53 20.61 11.32 9.93
CA CYS A 53 21.64 10.42 10.46
C CYS A 53 22.69 10.06 9.40
N ALA A 54 22.30 9.91 8.13
CA ALA A 54 23.23 9.71 7.02
C ALA A 54 24.24 10.87 6.91
N LYS A 55 23.76 12.11 6.97
CA LYS A 55 24.63 13.31 6.95
C LYS A 55 25.53 13.42 8.18
N ILE A 56 24.99 13.11 9.36
CA ILE A 56 25.79 13.11 10.60
C ILE A 56 26.89 12.04 10.51
N LEU A 57 26.56 10.83 10.03
CA LEU A 57 27.52 9.74 9.84
C LEU A 57 28.62 10.16 8.85
N ALA A 58 28.26 10.73 7.69
CA ALA A 58 29.20 11.19 6.69
C ALA A 58 30.17 12.25 7.23
N LYS A 59 29.69 13.16 8.09
CA LYS A 59 30.54 14.13 8.79
C LYS A 59 31.41 13.47 9.85
N ALA A 60 30.85 12.58 10.65
CA ALA A 60 31.53 11.97 11.78
C ALA A 60 32.74 11.12 11.35
N VAL A 61 32.60 10.33 10.29
CA VAL A 61 33.68 9.48 9.73
C VAL A 61 34.82 10.30 9.09
N ASN A 62 34.52 11.53 8.70
CA ASN A 62 35.46 12.43 8.03
C ASN A 62 35.91 13.60 8.91
N CYS A 63 35.39 13.72 10.13
CA CYS A 63 35.70 14.83 11.03
C CYS A 63 37.15 14.77 11.53
N LEU A 64 37.85 15.90 11.45
CA LEU A 64 39.24 15.99 11.92
C LEU A 64 39.37 15.96 13.46
N HIS A 65 38.35 16.42 14.16
CA HIS A 65 38.30 16.56 15.62
C HIS A 65 37.02 15.93 16.18
N SER A 66 36.79 14.64 15.83
CA SER A 66 35.61 13.91 16.35
C SER A 66 35.70 13.74 17.86
N VAL A 67 34.60 14.04 18.58
CA VAL A 67 34.50 13.88 20.03
C VAL A 67 33.48 12.76 20.31
N ASN A 68 33.95 11.67 20.90
CA ASN A 68 33.10 10.51 21.22
C ASN A 68 32.26 10.02 20.02
N GLY A 69 32.84 10.02 18.82
CA GLY A 69 32.15 9.61 17.60
C GLY A 69 31.21 10.67 16.98
N ASN A 70 31.02 11.83 17.63
CA ASN A 70 30.24 12.94 17.05
C ASN A 70 31.12 13.87 16.21
N PRO A 71 30.57 14.47 15.13
CA PRO A 71 31.29 15.49 14.37
C PRO A 71 31.43 16.78 15.20
N CYS A 72 32.56 17.46 15.11
CA CYS A 72 32.79 18.71 15.86
C CYS A 72 31.97 19.91 15.35
N GLY A 73 31.51 19.87 14.08
CA GLY A 73 30.74 20.96 13.46
C GLY A 73 31.56 22.21 13.07
N GLU A 74 32.82 22.32 13.50
CA GLU A 74 33.63 23.54 13.37
C GLU A 74 34.85 23.39 12.42
N CYS A 75 35.37 22.18 12.22
CA CYS A 75 36.51 21.95 11.35
C CYS A 75 36.17 22.22 9.88
N GLU A 76 37.21 22.39 9.05
CA GLU A 76 37.07 22.67 7.62
C GLU A 76 36.17 21.61 6.92
N ILE A 77 36.36 20.35 7.26
CA ILE A 77 35.56 19.26 6.68
C ILE A 77 34.09 19.38 7.09
N CYS A 78 33.77 19.58 8.37
CA CYS A 78 32.40 19.71 8.83
C CYS A 78 31.66 20.90 8.21
N LYS A 79 32.32 22.07 8.14
CA LYS A 79 31.77 23.27 7.51
C LYS A 79 31.60 23.07 6.01
N GLY A 80 32.60 22.52 5.34
CA GLY A 80 32.55 22.29 3.89
C GLY A 80 31.49 21.25 3.47
N ILE A 81 31.15 20.28 4.32
CA ILE A 81 30.00 19.37 4.08
C ILE A 81 28.69 20.13 4.26
N ASP A 82 28.57 21.00 5.25
CA ASP A 82 27.36 21.80 5.45
C ASP A 82 27.11 22.80 4.32
N ASP A 83 28.17 23.41 3.80
CA ASP A 83 28.13 24.39 2.73
C ASP A 83 28.08 23.74 1.34
N GLY A 84 28.28 22.42 1.24
CA GLY A 84 28.32 21.68 -0.02
C GLY A 84 29.59 21.91 -0.86
N SER A 85 30.67 22.47 -0.26
CA SER A 85 31.93 22.73 -0.95
C SER A 85 32.84 21.50 -1.03
N ILE A 86 32.57 20.44 -0.30
CA ILE A 86 33.31 19.18 -0.33
C ILE A 86 32.62 18.19 -1.27
N LEU A 87 33.35 17.86 -2.37
CA LEU A 87 32.85 16.92 -3.40
C LEU A 87 32.99 15.44 -3.02
N ASP A 88 33.70 15.14 -1.93
CA ASP A 88 33.89 13.76 -1.46
C ASP A 88 32.60 13.18 -0.79
N ILE A 89 31.62 14.04 -0.49
CA ILE A 89 30.31 13.63 0.01
C ILE A 89 29.29 13.92 -1.09
N VAL A 90 28.77 12.86 -1.68
CA VAL A 90 27.77 12.93 -2.76
C VAL A 90 26.41 12.57 -2.20
N GLU A 91 25.46 13.49 -2.25
CA GLU A 91 24.06 13.24 -1.89
C GLU A 91 23.21 13.18 -3.16
N MET A 92 22.53 12.06 -3.35
CA MET A 92 21.65 11.82 -4.48
C MET A 92 20.25 11.41 -3.99
N ASP A 93 19.23 12.05 -4.53
CA ASP A 93 17.85 11.61 -4.40
C ASP A 93 17.50 10.71 -5.59
N ALA A 94 17.25 9.43 -5.32
CA ALA A 94 16.89 8.46 -6.35
C ALA A 94 15.51 8.72 -6.95
N ALA A 95 14.65 9.54 -6.33
CA ALA A 95 13.39 9.95 -6.93
C ALA A 95 13.61 10.86 -8.15
N SER A 96 14.66 11.69 -8.11
CA SER A 96 15.06 12.60 -9.20
C SER A 96 16.05 11.97 -10.17
N ASN A 97 16.93 11.07 -9.69
CA ASN A 97 18.02 10.44 -10.43
C ASN A 97 17.84 8.92 -10.47
N ARG A 98 16.87 8.44 -11.28
CA ARG A 98 16.46 7.02 -11.33
C ARG A 98 17.21 6.17 -12.33
N LYS A 99 17.93 6.82 -13.27
CA LYS A 99 18.49 6.16 -14.44
C LYS A 99 19.78 5.41 -14.12
N ILE A 100 20.04 4.39 -14.91
CA ILE A 100 21.27 3.60 -14.81
C ILE A 100 22.52 4.46 -15.04
N ASP A 101 22.42 5.50 -15.86
CA ASP A 101 23.57 6.36 -16.20
C ASP A 101 24.04 7.19 -15.00
N ASP A 102 23.09 7.64 -14.13
CA ASP A 102 23.42 8.36 -12.90
C ASP A 102 24.22 7.45 -11.94
N ILE A 103 23.83 6.19 -11.84
CA ILE A 103 24.53 5.20 -10.99
C ILE A 103 25.86 4.77 -11.61
N ARG A 104 25.96 4.65 -12.95
CA ARG A 104 27.23 4.37 -13.62
C ARG A 104 28.25 5.47 -13.39
N GLN A 105 27.83 6.73 -13.43
CA GLN A 105 28.71 7.85 -13.10
C GLN A 105 29.27 7.70 -11.67
N ILE A 106 28.44 7.36 -10.70
CA ILE A 106 28.90 7.10 -9.33
C ILE A 106 29.91 5.94 -9.29
N ILE A 107 29.65 4.83 -10.01
CA ILE A 107 30.52 3.65 -10.04
C ILE A 107 31.88 3.98 -10.65
N ASP A 108 31.92 4.79 -11.70
CA ASP A 108 33.17 5.24 -12.33
C ASP A 108 33.97 6.15 -11.38
N GLU A 109 33.27 7.01 -10.63
CA GLU A 109 33.86 7.89 -9.63
C GLU A 109 34.38 7.19 -8.37
N VAL A 110 33.76 6.08 -7.97
CA VAL A 110 34.12 5.28 -6.78
C VAL A 110 35.56 4.81 -6.79
N GLN A 111 36.15 4.62 -7.98
CA GLN A 111 37.55 4.16 -8.11
C GLN A 111 38.58 5.23 -7.70
N PHE A 112 38.17 6.50 -7.66
CA PHE A 112 39.07 7.59 -7.30
C PHE A 112 39.07 7.83 -5.79
N LYS A 113 40.29 8.01 -5.24
CA LYS A 113 40.46 8.36 -3.82
C LYS A 113 39.85 9.74 -3.53
N PRO A 114 39.31 9.95 -2.30
CA PRO A 114 38.79 11.24 -1.88
C PRO A 114 39.89 12.32 -1.96
N ALA A 115 39.49 13.55 -2.30
CA ALA A 115 40.41 14.67 -2.47
C ALA A 115 40.82 15.32 -1.15
N LYS A 116 39.88 15.45 -0.21
CA LYS A 116 40.08 16.14 1.08
C LYS A 116 39.70 15.27 2.29
N CYS A 117 38.74 14.36 2.13
CA CYS A 117 38.20 13.55 3.19
C CYS A 117 38.96 12.23 3.40
N LYS A 118 38.76 11.56 4.52
CA LYS A 118 39.24 10.20 4.78
C LYS A 118 38.47 9.17 3.95
N TYR A 119 37.16 9.33 3.90
CA TYR A 119 36.23 8.47 3.16
C TYR A 119 35.44 9.27 2.13
N ARG A 120 35.24 8.71 0.95
CA ARG A 120 34.24 9.17 0.00
C ARG A 120 32.91 8.56 0.34
N VAL A 121 31.89 9.38 0.61
CA VAL A 121 30.59 8.90 1.08
C VAL A 121 29.50 9.22 0.06
N TYR A 122 28.77 8.19 -0.32
CA TYR A 122 27.63 8.30 -1.22
C TYR A 122 26.34 8.08 -0.41
N ILE A 123 25.52 9.13 -0.29
CA ILE A 123 24.20 9.09 0.35
C ILE A 123 23.16 9.00 -0.76
N ILE A 124 22.46 7.86 -0.87
CA ILE A 124 21.39 7.65 -1.85
C ILE A 124 20.08 7.59 -1.08
N ASP A 125 19.29 8.68 -1.17
CA ASP A 125 17.98 8.76 -0.54
C ASP A 125 16.89 8.20 -1.45
N GLU A 126 15.83 7.64 -0.85
CA GLU A 126 14.72 6.92 -1.49
C GLU A 126 15.20 5.89 -2.53
N VAL A 127 16.23 5.11 -2.14
CA VAL A 127 16.91 4.17 -3.02
C VAL A 127 15.99 3.15 -3.71
N HIS A 128 14.80 2.87 -3.16
CA HIS A 128 13.78 2.01 -3.78
C HIS A 128 13.24 2.54 -5.11
N MET A 129 13.51 3.79 -5.45
CA MET A 129 13.12 4.42 -6.71
C MET A 129 14.08 4.12 -7.87
N LEU A 130 15.23 3.51 -7.60
CA LEU A 130 16.18 3.08 -8.64
C LEU A 130 15.59 1.98 -9.51
N THR A 131 15.99 1.97 -10.79
CA THR A 131 15.62 0.87 -11.70
C THR A 131 16.37 -0.42 -11.35
N THR A 132 15.86 -1.55 -11.81
CA THR A 132 16.49 -2.87 -11.58
C THR A 132 17.90 -2.92 -12.16
N GLU A 133 18.11 -2.28 -13.30
CA GLU A 133 19.40 -2.19 -13.97
C GLU A 133 20.40 -1.36 -13.14
N ALA A 134 19.94 -0.26 -12.52
CA ALA A 134 20.75 0.57 -11.63
C ALA A 134 21.17 -0.20 -10.38
N PHE A 135 20.26 -0.96 -9.77
CA PHE A 135 20.61 -1.87 -8.67
C PHE A 135 21.65 -2.89 -9.06
N ASN A 136 21.49 -3.55 -10.22
CA ASN A 136 22.43 -4.55 -10.70
C ASN A 136 23.82 -3.97 -10.95
N ALA A 137 23.91 -2.73 -11.44
CA ALA A 137 25.18 -2.02 -11.61
C ALA A 137 25.88 -1.78 -10.26
N LEU A 138 25.13 -1.39 -9.22
CA LEU A 138 25.67 -1.12 -7.89
C LEU A 138 26.17 -2.38 -7.16
N LEU A 139 25.60 -3.56 -7.46
CA LEU A 139 25.93 -4.82 -6.78
C LEU A 139 27.42 -5.14 -6.78
N LYS A 140 28.11 -4.95 -7.93
CA LYS A 140 29.53 -5.25 -8.05
C LYS A 140 30.38 -4.41 -7.08
N THR A 141 30.05 -3.13 -6.94
CA THR A 141 30.75 -2.22 -6.03
C THR A 141 30.43 -2.51 -4.55
N LEU A 142 29.22 -3.00 -4.26
CA LEU A 142 28.84 -3.42 -2.91
C LEU A 142 29.46 -4.78 -2.53
N GLU A 143 29.82 -5.64 -3.49
CA GLU A 143 30.51 -6.92 -3.25
C GLU A 143 32.01 -6.73 -3.00
N GLU A 144 32.62 -5.85 -3.78
CA GLU A 144 34.07 -5.55 -3.74
C GLU A 144 34.26 -4.04 -3.57
N PRO A 145 33.91 -3.48 -2.39
CA PRO A 145 33.99 -2.04 -2.16
C PRO A 145 35.44 -1.59 -1.99
N PRO A 146 35.85 -0.45 -2.58
CA PRO A 146 37.12 0.18 -2.26
C PRO A 146 37.15 0.59 -0.77
N GLU A 147 38.31 0.44 -0.13
CA GLU A 147 38.50 0.72 1.32
C GLU A 147 38.15 2.16 1.74
N HIS A 148 38.19 3.09 0.80
CA HIS A 148 37.97 4.52 1.03
C HIS A 148 36.52 4.95 0.77
N VAL A 149 35.59 4.02 0.49
CA VAL A 149 34.21 4.33 0.10
C VAL A 149 33.22 3.81 1.12
N ILE A 150 32.23 4.64 1.44
CA ILE A 150 31.08 4.28 2.28
C ILE A 150 29.78 4.62 1.52
N PHE A 151 28.90 3.63 1.39
CA PHE A 151 27.55 3.83 0.88
C PHE A 151 26.56 3.96 2.03
N ILE A 152 25.66 4.94 1.98
CA ILE A 152 24.54 5.09 2.90
C ILE A 152 23.27 5.16 2.07
N LEU A 153 22.52 4.06 2.07
CA LEU A 153 21.28 3.91 1.35
C LEU A 153 20.13 4.21 2.30
N ALA A 154 19.19 5.07 1.91
CA ALA A 154 18.00 5.35 2.71
C ALA A 154 16.73 5.02 1.93
N THR A 155 15.71 4.44 2.60
CA THR A 155 14.45 4.06 1.97
C THR A 155 13.28 4.14 2.93
N THR A 156 12.12 4.47 2.40
CA THR A 156 10.83 4.30 3.08
C THR A 156 10.20 2.93 2.81
N GLU A 157 10.60 2.23 1.75
CA GLU A 157 9.99 0.99 1.28
C GLU A 157 11.01 -0.14 1.09
N VAL A 158 11.39 -0.76 2.20
CA VAL A 158 12.40 -1.84 2.21
C VAL A 158 11.97 -3.06 1.38
N HIS A 159 10.67 -3.33 1.30
CA HIS A 159 10.12 -4.47 0.55
C HIS A 159 10.33 -4.39 -0.96
N LYS A 160 10.57 -3.19 -1.50
CA LYS A 160 10.91 -2.97 -2.92
C LYS A 160 12.38 -3.23 -3.24
N LEU A 161 13.25 -3.36 -2.23
CA LEU A 161 14.67 -3.59 -2.46
C LEU A 161 14.98 -5.06 -2.78
N PRO A 162 15.87 -5.32 -3.76
CA PRO A 162 16.36 -6.66 -4.02
C PRO A 162 17.06 -7.28 -2.81
N GLN A 163 16.81 -8.57 -2.54
CA GLN A 163 17.44 -9.30 -1.44
C GLN A 163 18.98 -9.28 -1.54
N THR A 164 19.52 -9.18 -2.75
CA THR A 164 20.95 -9.10 -3.01
C THR A 164 21.59 -7.82 -2.45
N ILE A 165 20.87 -6.70 -2.43
CA ILE A 165 21.29 -5.44 -1.78
C ILE A 165 21.17 -5.58 -0.26
N LEU A 166 20.02 -6.10 0.23
CA LEU A 166 19.76 -6.25 1.66
C LEU A 166 20.83 -7.10 2.37
N SER A 167 21.35 -8.13 1.70
CA SER A 167 22.37 -9.04 2.29
C SER A 167 23.78 -8.44 2.37
N ARG A 168 24.03 -7.30 1.71
CA ARG A 168 25.35 -6.63 1.63
C ARG A 168 25.42 -5.33 2.41
N CYS A 169 24.29 -4.89 2.98
CA CYS A 169 24.21 -3.65 3.74
C CYS A 169 23.95 -3.95 5.21
N GLN A 170 24.57 -3.20 6.10
CA GLN A 170 24.19 -3.18 7.50
C GLN A 170 22.90 -2.38 7.65
N ARG A 171 21.83 -3.05 8.10
CA ARG A 171 20.50 -2.47 8.17
C ARG A 171 20.24 -1.82 9.52
N PHE A 172 19.64 -0.62 9.48
CA PHE A 172 19.15 0.14 10.63
C PHE A 172 17.70 0.52 10.41
N ASP A 173 16.82 0.07 11.30
CA ASP A 173 15.38 0.31 11.21
C ASP A 173 15.00 1.52 12.07
N PHE A 174 14.63 2.63 11.42
CA PHE A 174 14.14 3.84 12.08
C PHE A 174 12.67 3.67 12.45
N HIS A 175 12.38 3.77 13.71
CA HIS A 175 11.04 3.69 14.25
C HIS A 175 10.33 5.05 14.18
N ARG A 176 8.99 5.02 14.28
CA ARG A 176 8.21 6.23 14.52
C ARG A 176 8.62 6.83 15.85
N ILE A 177 8.83 8.13 15.87
CA ILE A 177 9.23 8.84 17.09
C ILE A 177 8.02 8.94 18.01
N PRO A 178 8.16 8.59 19.31
CA PRO A 178 7.07 8.71 20.26
C PRO A 178 6.53 10.15 20.35
N PRO A 179 5.21 10.36 20.45
CA PRO A 179 4.61 11.69 20.47
C PRO A 179 5.21 12.62 21.55
N ARG A 180 5.51 12.09 22.74
CA ARG A 180 6.13 12.88 23.80
C ARG A 180 7.51 13.40 23.42
N ALA A 181 8.35 12.58 22.79
CA ALA A 181 9.68 12.99 22.34
C ALA A 181 9.60 14.07 21.23
N ILE A 182 8.58 14.00 20.36
CA ILE A 182 8.30 15.05 19.37
C ILE A 182 7.87 16.33 20.08
N ALA A 183 6.92 16.25 21.03
CA ALA A 183 6.40 17.39 21.77
C ALA A 183 7.53 18.11 22.54
N ASP A 184 8.40 17.36 23.24
CA ASP A 184 9.55 17.93 23.96
C ASP A 184 10.50 18.66 22.99
N ARG A 185 10.71 18.11 21.79
CA ARG A 185 11.51 18.78 20.76
C ARG A 185 10.84 20.03 20.20
N LEU A 186 9.51 20.01 19.99
CA LEU A 186 8.76 21.19 19.55
C LEU A 186 8.80 22.31 20.59
N LEU A 187 8.63 22.00 21.88
CA LEU A 187 8.75 22.97 23.00
C LEU A 187 10.14 23.59 23.04
N TYR A 188 11.19 22.77 22.89
CA TYR A 188 12.55 23.27 22.82
C TYR A 188 12.74 24.26 21.64
N VAL A 189 12.28 23.89 20.44
CA VAL A 189 12.41 24.73 19.25
C VAL A 189 11.60 26.02 19.39
N ALA A 190 10.35 25.94 19.87
CA ALA A 190 9.48 27.12 20.10
C ALA A 190 10.11 28.09 21.05
N ASN A 191 10.68 27.61 22.17
CA ASN A 191 11.40 28.44 23.13
C ASN A 191 12.61 29.16 22.50
N GLN A 192 13.37 28.48 21.65
CA GLN A 192 14.52 29.06 20.95
C GLN A 192 14.12 30.10 19.88
N GLU A 193 12.93 29.95 19.30
CA GLU A 193 12.35 30.91 18.33
C GLU A 193 11.62 32.07 19.05
N GLY A 194 11.53 32.06 20.38
CA GLY A 194 10.87 33.10 21.17
C GLY A 194 9.33 33.06 21.09
N VAL A 195 8.77 31.88 20.86
CA VAL A 195 7.33 31.65 20.73
C VAL A 195 6.81 30.81 21.89
N THR A 196 5.64 31.17 22.42
CA THR A 196 4.99 30.41 23.49
C THR A 196 4.17 29.26 22.91
N LEU A 197 4.52 28.02 23.25
CA LEU A 197 3.80 26.81 22.83
C LEU A 197 3.30 26.10 24.11
N SER A 198 2.00 25.82 24.20
CA SER A 198 1.45 25.04 25.31
C SER A 198 1.81 23.55 25.18
N ASP A 199 1.92 22.82 26.31
CA ASP A 199 2.24 21.37 26.29
C ASP A 199 1.15 20.57 25.56
N SER A 200 -0.12 20.93 25.76
CA SER A 200 -1.24 20.31 25.06
C SER A 200 -1.20 20.55 23.55
N ALA A 201 -0.87 21.77 23.10
CA ALA A 201 -0.68 22.08 21.68
C ALA A 201 0.53 21.33 21.08
N ALA A 202 1.62 21.21 21.83
CA ALA A 202 2.78 20.43 21.42
C ALA A 202 2.46 18.94 21.26
N MET A 203 1.69 18.37 22.19
CA MET A 203 1.22 16.98 22.12
C MET A 203 0.25 16.77 20.94
N LEU A 204 -0.66 17.72 20.70
CA LEU A 204 -1.57 17.66 19.55
C LEU A 204 -0.78 17.72 18.23
N ALA A 205 0.19 18.63 18.10
CA ALA A 205 1.03 18.74 16.91
C ALA A 205 1.87 17.47 16.67
N ALA A 206 2.40 16.88 17.76
CA ALA A 206 3.14 15.62 17.72
C ALA A 206 2.27 14.45 17.27
N SER A 207 1.03 14.41 17.72
CA SER A 207 0.01 13.43 17.34
C SER A 207 -0.34 13.49 15.87
N VAL A 208 -0.58 14.71 15.35
CA VAL A 208 -0.88 14.97 13.92
C VAL A 208 0.28 14.56 13.03
N ALA A 209 1.51 14.70 13.49
CA ALA A 209 2.72 14.36 12.75
C ALA A 209 3.00 12.84 12.68
N ASP A 210 2.26 12.00 13.41
CA ASP A 210 2.30 10.53 13.36
C ASP A 210 3.73 9.95 13.38
N GLY A 211 4.57 10.44 14.27
CA GLY A 211 5.94 9.97 14.45
C GLY A 211 6.97 10.58 13.50
N ALA A 212 6.60 11.58 12.67
CA ALA A 212 7.46 12.28 11.73
C ALA A 212 7.87 13.67 12.23
N LEU A 213 9.06 13.82 12.83
CA LEU A 213 9.54 15.10 13.39
C LEU A 213 9.62 16.21 12.33
N ARG A 214 9.93 15.88 11.07
CA ARG A 214 9.97 16.86 9.97
C ARG A 214 8.60 17.50 9.74
N ASP A 215 7.54 16.70 9.78
CA ASP A 215 6.18 17.16 9.55
C ASP A 215 5.66 17.94 10.77
N ALA A 216 6.04 17.53 11.99
CA ALA A 216 5.79 18.28 13.22
C ALA A 216 6.42 19.69 13.20
N LEU A 217 7.69 19.80 12.80
CA LEU A 217 8.37 21.10 12.67
C LEU A 217 7.77 21.95 11.54
N SER A 218 7.30 21.33 10.47
CA SER A 218 6.60 22.04 9.38
C SER A 218 5.22 22.55 9.83
N LEU A 219 4.55 21.82 10.72
CA LEU A 219 3.31 22.26 11.33
C LEU A 219 3.54 23.42 12.30
N LEU A 220 4.56 23.31 13.17
CA LEU A 220 4.96 24.39 14.06
C LEU A 220 5.29 25.68 13.31
N ASP A 221 5.99 25.56 12.17
CA ASP A 221 6.33 26.68 11.29
C ASP A 221 5.07 27.42 10.79
N ARG A 222 4.02 26.67 10.42
CA ARG A 222 2.71 27.24 10.06
C ARG A 222 1.99 27.87 11.24
N CYS A 223 2.09 27.27 12.45
CA CYS A 223 1.50 27.86 13.64
C CYS A 223 2.13 29.20 13.98
N ILE A 224 3.46 29.31 13.91
CA ILE A 224 4.20 30.57 14.15
C ILE A 224 3.78 31.66 13.15
N ALA A 225 3.47 31.31 11.92
CA ALA A 225 2.99 32.26 10.93
C ALA A 225 1.57 32.82 11.26
N ILE A 226 0.80 32.10 12.09
CA ILE A 226 -0.56 32.51 12.52
C ILE A 226 -0.51 33.32 13.81
N SER A 227 0.22 32.85 14.84
CA SER A 227 0.26 33.47 16.15
C SER A 227 1.61 33.22 16.86
N SER A 228 2.03 34.16 17.70
CA SER A 228 3.16 34.00 18.62
C SER A 228 2.81 33.22 19.90
N GLU A 229 1.53 33.12 20.22
CA GLU A 229 1.01 32.24 21.29
C GLU A 229 0.27 31.09 20.63
N ILE A 230 0.79 29.86 20.79
CA ILE A 230 0.30 28.68 20.12
C ILE A 230 -0.40 27.79 21.14
N ASP A 231 -1.72 27.77 21.04
CA ASP A 231 -2.62 26.85 21.74
C ASP A 231 -3.11 25.73 20.79
N GLU A 232 -3.99 24.87 21.29
CA GLU A 232 -4.56 23.79 20.48
C GLU A 232 -5.38 24.29 19.29
N ASP A 233 -6.10 25.42 19.42
CA ASP A 233 -6.95 25.95 18.37
C ASP A 233 -6.10 26.49 17.20
N VAL A 234 -4.94 27.10 17.49
CA VAL A 234 -3.97 27.52 16.48
C VAL A 234 -3.39 26.30 15.76
N VAL A 235 -3.03 25.23 16.49
CA VAL A 235 -2.54 23.99 15.89
C VAL A 235 -3.61 23.33 15.00
N ARG A 236 -4.85 23.26 15.46
CA ARG A 236 -5.97 22.75 14.67
C ARG A 236 -6.18 23.53 13.38
N SER A 237 -6.15 24.86 13.49
CA SER A 237 -6.28 25.77 12.34
C SER A 237 -5.13 25.56 11.34
N ALA A 238 -3.88 25.57 11.82
CA ALA A 238 -2.68 25.38 11.01
C ALA A 238 -2.61 23.99 10.35
N ALA A 239 -3.10 22.96 11.05
CA ALA A 239 -3.18 21.60 10.53
C ALA A 239 -4.33 21.38 9.54
N GLY A 240 -5.24 22.36 9.39
CA GLY A 240 -6.48 22.19 8.64
C GLY A 240 -7.43 21.17 9.31
N LEU A 241 -7.26 20.96 10.60
CA LEU A 241 -8.17 20.18 11.42
C LEU A 241 -9.31 21.12 11.85
N ALA A 242 -10.15 21.54 10.90
CA ALA A 242 -11.46 22.07 11.28
C ALA A 242 -12.06 21.08 12.29
N ARG A 243 -12.65 21.58 13.39
CA ARG A 243 -13.29 20.71 14.40
C ARG A 243 -14.09 19.67 13.63
N LYS A 244 -13.72 18.39 13.78
CA LYS A 244 -14.38 17.30 13.06
C LYS A 244 -15.78 17.02 13.65
N THR A 245 -16.46 18.10 14.06
CA THR A 245 -17.82 18.03 14.64
C THR A 245 -18.80 17.30 13.74
N TYR A 246 -18.60 17.39 12.42
CA TYR A 246 -19.41 16.65 11.45
C TYR A 246 -19.26 15.11 11.60
N LEU A 247 -18.12 14.58 12.09
CA LEU A 247 -17.97 13.15 12.36
C LEU A 247 -18.86 12.73 13.54
N PHE A 248 -18.85 13.53 14.60
CA PHE A 248 -19.73 13.31 15.75
C PHE A 248 -21.20 13.50 15.38
N GLU A 249 -21.52 14.49 14.52
CA GLU A 249 -22.88 14.70 14.00
C GLU A 249 -23.35 13.50 13.18
N LEU A 250 -22.53 13.00 12.22
CA LEU A 250 -22.86 11.83 11.40
C LEU A 250 -23.00 10.57 12.24
N SER A 251 -22.08 10.33 13.17
CA SER A 251 -22.14 9.19 14.10
C SER A 251 -23.41 9.24 14.96
N ASN A 252 -23.79 10.43 15.45
CA ASN A 252 -25.05 10.60 16.19
C ASN A 252 -26.28 10.33 15.31
N CYS A 253 -26.24 10.69 14.03
CA CYS A 253 -27.32 10.35 13.10
C CYS A 253 -27.43 8.82 12.90
N VAL A 254 -26.30 8.12 12.81
CA VAL A 254 -26.26 6.65 12.74
C VAL A 254 -26.82 6.03 14.02
N ILE A 255 -26.37 6.48 15.20
CA ILE A 255 -26.83 6.00 16.51
C ILE A 255 -28.35 6.18 16.66
N ASN A 256 -28.87 7.35 16.26
CA ASN A 256 -30.28 7.72 16.36
C ASN A 256 -31.12 7.24 15.16
N LYS A 257 -30.52 6.52 14.21
CA LYS A 257 -31.18 6.03 12.97
C LYS A 257 -31.86 7.14 12.17
N ASN A 258 -31.25 8.32 12.12
CA ASN A 258 -31.78 9.48 11.40
C ASN A 258 -31.11 9.63 10.02
N THR A 259 -31.58 8.86 9.06
CA THR A 259 -31.05 8.81 7.69
C THR A 259 -31.16 10.16 6.97
N ALA A 260 -32.29 10.87 7.14
CA ALA A 260 -32.53 12.14 6.45
C ALA A 260 -31.48 13.18 6.85
N LYS A 261 -31.26 13.37 8.15
CA LYS A 261 -30.26 14.32 8.66
C LYS A 261 -28.83 13.92 8.28
N ALA A 262 -28.52 12.62 8.24
CA ALA A 262 -27.21 12.13 7.83
C ALA A 262 -26.91 12.48 6.37
N LEU A 263 -27.89 12.31 5.47
CA LEU A 263 -27.78 12.69 4.06
C LEU A 263 -27.66 14.21 3.87
N GLU A 264 -28.40 15.02 4.63
CA GLU A 264 -28.27 16.48 4.63
C GLU A 264 -26.84 16.94 5.01
N ILE A 265 -26.22 16.27 6.02
CA ILE A 265 -24.85 16.58 6.41
C ILE A 265 -23.86 16.21 5.29
N VAL A 266 -24.04 15.04 4.64
CA VAL A 266 -23.20 14.64 3.50
C VAL A 266 -23.34 15.62 2.35
N ASP A 267 -24.56 16.07 2.02
CA ASP A 267 -24.82 17.05 0.98
C ASP A 267 -24.17 18.42 1.28
N ARG A 268 -24.29 18.90 2.51
CA ARG A 268 -23.61 20.12 2.98
C ARG A 268 -22.11 20.03 2.80
N LEU A 269 -21.48 18.93 3.27
CA LEU A 269 -20.03 18.73 3.18
C LEU A 269 -19.57 18.61 1.72
N TYR A 270 -20.38 17.99 0.86
CA TYR A 270 -20.11 17.94 -0.58
C TYR A 270 -20.16 19.34 -1.21
N GLY A 271 -21.14 20.18 -0.83
CA GLY A 271 -21.22 21.58 -1.24
C GLY A 271 -20.02 22.42 -0.78
N GLU A 272 -19.43 22.10 0.36
CA GLU A 272 -18.19 22.68 0.89
C GLU A 272 -16.92 22.13 0.21
N SER A 273 -17.06 21.37 -0.87
CA SER A 273 -15.95 20.73 -1.63
C SER A 273 -15.12 19.74 -0.80
N LYS A 274 -15.72 19.10 0.19
CA LYS A 274 -15.08 18.04 0.94
C LYS A 274 -14.94 16.78 0.08
N ASP A 275 -13.75 16.17 0.08
CA ASP A 275 -13.50 14.90 -0.58
C ASP A 275 -14.28 13.76 0.12
N MET A 276 -15.13 13.06 -0.62
CA MET A 276 -16.03 12.05 -0.07
C MET A 276 -15.31 10.75 0.30
N ALA A 277 -14.26 10.38 -0.43
CA ALA A 277 -13.45 9.22 -0.08
C ALA A 277 -12.69 9.48 1.23
N ARG A 278 -12.12 10.67 1.37
CA ARG A 278 -11.49 11.11 2.60
C ARG A 278 -12.48 11.18 3.77
N LEU A 279 -13.71 11.66 3.55
CA LEU A 279 -14.76 11.68 4.59
C LEU A 279 -15.12 10.27 5.05
N CYS A 280 -15.19 9.31 4.11
CA CYS A 280 -15.43 7.91 4.42
C CYS A 280 -14.31 7.32 5.28
N ASP A 281 -13.05 7.58 4.96
CA ASP A 281 -11.88 7.15 5.74
C ASP A 281 -11.85 7.78 7.14
N GLU A 282 -12.19 9.08 7.24
CA GLU A 282 -12.31 9.78 8.52
C GLU A 282 -13.42 9.18 9.40
N LEU A 283 -14.58 8.80 8.82
CA LEU A 283 -15.65 8.11 9.54
C LEU A 283 -15.22 6.70 9.99
N LEU A 284 -14.54 5.95 9.13
CA LEU A 284 -14.00 4.64 9.47
C LEU A 284 -13.01 4.74 10.65
N SER A 285 -12.13 5.74 10.62
CA SER A 285 -11.18 6.03 11.71
C SER A 285 -11.91 6.43 13.01
N HIS A 286 -13.02 7.18 12.92
CA HIS A 286 -13.83 7.56 14.06
C HIS A 286 -14.48 6.32 14.72
N PHE A 287 -15.12 5.45 13.94
CA PHE A 287 -15.69 4.19 14.49
C PHE A 287 -14.61 3.25 15.04
N ARG A 288 -13.41 3.21 14.43
CA ARG A 288 -12.26 2.50 15.02
C ARG A 288 -11.89 3.07 16.40
N THR A 289 -11.93 4.38 16.56
CA THR A 289 -11.70 5.03 17.86
C THR A 289 -12.75 4.61 18.89
N LEU A 290 -14.05 4.60 18.51
CA LEU A 290 -15.13 4.11 19.38
C LEU A 290 -14.92 2.65 19.78
N MET A 291 -14.47 1.81 18.85
CA MET A 291 -14.13 0.41 19.12
C MET A 291 -13.02 0.27 20.16
N LEU A 292 -11.95 1.05 20.02
CA LEU A 292 -10.82 1.04 20.95
C LEU A 292 -11.25 1.50 22.34
N ILE A 293 -12.02 2.59 22.44
CA ILE A 293 -12.55 3.10 23.72
C ILE A 293 -13.36 2.02 24.42
N LYS A 294 -14.17 1.25 23.67
CA LYS A 294 -15.02 0.21 24.25
C LYS A 294 -14.29 -1.07 24.62
N SER A 295 -13.20 -1.40 23.92
CA SER A 295 -12.51 -2.69 24.06
C SER A 295 -11.30 -2.67 24.97
N VAL A 296 -10.67 -1.51 25.17
CA VAL A 296 -9.40 -1.36 25.91
C VAL A 296 -9.66 -0.82 27.31
N LYS A 297 -8.92 -1.33 28.31
CA LYS A 297 -9.06 -0.86 29.71
C LYS A 297 -8.61 0.58 29.90
N ASN A 298 -7.49 0.96 29.26
CA ASN A 298 -6.94 2.32 29.30
C ASN A 298 -6.90 2.88 27.87
N PRO A 299 -8.02 3.34 27.31
CA PRO A 299 -8.05 3.79 25.93
C PRO A 299 -7.23 5.05 25.68
N ARG A 300 -6.98 5.88 26.70
CA ARG A 300 -6.14 7.09 26.58
C ARG A 300 -4.68 6.83 26.22
N ASP A 301 -4.16 5.63 26.48
CA ASP A 301 -2.81 5.25 26.11
C ASP A 301 -2.65 5.01 24.59
N ILE A 302 -3.77 4.73 23.89
CA ILE A 302 -3.79 4.35 22.47
C ILE A 302 -4.50 5.40 21.63
N VAL A 303 -5.55 6.03 22.18
CA VAL A 303 -6.37 7.03 21.48
C VAL A 303 -5.85 8.41 21.85
N ILE A 304 -5.25 9.09 20.88
CA ILE A 304 -4.70 10.44 21.04
C ILE A 304 -5.70 11.42 20.41
N MET A 305 -6.43 12.12 21.26
CA MET A 305 -7.40 13.16 20.89
C MET A 305 -7.57 14.14 22.06
N ALA A 306 -8.17 15.30 21.80
CA ALA A 306 -8.44 16.29 22.85
C ALA A 306 -9.44 15.75 23.87
N ASP A 307 -9.40 16.30 25.08
CA ASP A 307 -10.22 15.81 26.19
C ASP A 307 -11.72 15.92 25.93
N ASP A 308 -12.16 17.05 25.34
CA ASP A 308 -13.55 17.29 24.95
C ASP A 308 -14.05 16.31 23.86
N GLU A 309 -13.20 16.01 22.87
CA GLU A 309 -13.50 15.03 21.82
C GLU A 309 -13.54 13.60 22.40
N PHE A 310 -12.64 13.29 23.33
CA PHE A 310 -12.61 11.98 23.99
C PHE A 310 -13.88 11.71 24.80
N GLU A 311 -14.35 12.68 25.57
CA GLU A 311 -15.60 12.55 26.34
C GLU A 311 -16.82 12.36 25.42
N GLN A 312 -16.88 13.08 24.29
CA GLN A 312 -17.93 12.89 23.29
C GLN A 312 -17.85 11.49 22.66
N ALA A 313 -16.65 11.05 22.27
CA ALA A 313 -16.43 9.72 21.70
C ALA A 313 -16.78 8.60 22.70
N GLN A 314 -16.43 8.77 23.98
CA GLN A 314 -16.78 7.84 25.04
C GLN A 314 -18.30 7.74 25.19
N THR A 315 -18.99 8.87 25.22
CA THR A 315 -20.46 8.92 25.26
C THR A 315 -21.08 8.17 24.07
N GLN A 316 -20.60 8.40 22.85
CA GLN A 316 -21.09 7.70 21.66
C GLN A 316 -20.80 6.19 21.73
N SER A 317 -19.61 5.81 22.20
CA SER A 317 -19.23 4.40 22.38
C SER A 317 -20.17 3.67 23.36
N ASP A 318 -20.67 4.35 24.40
CA ASP A 318 -21.58 3.73 25.37
C ASP A 318 -22.95 3.39 24.78
N TYR A 319 -23.43 4.18 23.82
CA TYR A 319 -24.70 3.93 23.14
C TYR A 319 -24.65 2.77 22.13
N LEU A 320 -23.48 2.50 21.53
CA LEU A 320 -23.31 1.43 20.54
C LEU A 320 -22.87 0.11 21.19
N SER A 321 -23.29 -1.01 20.66
CA SER A 321 -22.65 -2.30 20.99
C SER A 321 -21.37 -2.49 20.18
N LEU A 322 -20.48 -3.37 20.63
CA LEU A 322 -19.28 -3.70 19.85
C LEU A 322 -19.65 -4.28 18.47
N ALA A 323 -20.73 -5.06 18.39
CA ALA A 323 -21.25 -5.61 17.14
C ALA A 323 -21.71 -4.50 16.17
N ASP A 324 -22.40 -3.46 16.70
CA ASP A 324 -22.85 -2.33 15.89
C ASP A 324 -21.65 -1.55 15.35
N ILE A 325 -20.61 -1.33 16.17
CA ILE A 325 -19.40 -0.62 15.76
C ILE A 325 -18.66 -1.40 14.66
N VAL A 326 -18.49 -2.71 14.82
CA VAL A 326 -17.83 -3.58 13.83
C VAL A 326 -18.63 -3.59 12.51
N TYR A 327 -19.98 -3.66 12.59
CA TYR A 327 -20.82 -3.54 11.41
C TYR A 327 -20.64 -2.19 10.70
N CYS A 328 -20.61 -1.07 11.44
CA CYS A 328 -20.35 0.25 10.85
C CYS A 328 -19.01 0.28 10.13
N MET A 329 -17.96 -0.27 10.73
CA MET A 329 -16.63 -0.33 10.12
C MET A 329 -16.62 -1.20 8.86
N ASP A 330 -17.32 -2.33 8.84
CA ASP A 330 -17.38 -3.20 7.65
C ASP A 330 -18.09 -2.50 6.48
N VAL A 331 -19.24 -1.86 6.72
CA VAL A 331 -19.99 -1.12 5.70
C VAL A 331 -19.14 0.03 5.12
N LEU A 332 -18.48 0.82 5.98
CA LEU A 332 -17.64 1.93 5.54
C LEU A 332 -16.39 1.45 4.79
N SER A 333 -15.78 0.35 5.23
CA SER A 333 -14.62 -0.25 4.56
C SER A 333 -14.97 -0.74 3.15
N LYS A 334 -16.13 -1.38 2.98
CA LYS A 334 -16.64 -1.80 1.67
C LYS A 334 -16.93 -0.60 0.77
N ALA A 335 -17.56 0.45 1.30
CA ALA A 335 -17.82 1.69 0.56
C ALA A 335 -16.51 2.34 0.10
N TYR A 336 -15.52 2.47 0.99
CA TYR A 336 -14.20 3.03 0.67
C TYR A 336 -13.47 2.23 -0.43
N GLN A 337 -13.54 0.90 -0.39
CA GLN A 337 -12.95 0.04 -1.43
C GLN A 337 -13.63 0.17 -2.80
N ASN A 338 -14.93 0.53 -2.84
CA ASN A 338 -15.68 0.73 -4.08
C ASN A 338 -15.44 2.12 -4.67
N MET A 339 -15.12 3.11 -3.83
CA MET A 339 -14.77 4.46 -4.28
C MET A 339 -13.60 4.41 -5.27
N GLY A 340 -13.62 5.25 -6.30
CA GLY A 340 -12.62 5.23 -7.37
C GLY A 340 -12.78 4.12 -8.43
N ARG A 341 -13.77 3.20 -8.27
CA ARG A 341 -14.03 2.11 -9.25
C ARG A 341 -15.14 2.40 -10.24
N GLY A 342 -15.69 3.62 -10.27
CA GLY A 342 -16.62 4.06 -11.31
C GLY A 342 -18.06 4.38 -10.87
N THR A 343 -18.44 4.14 -9.62
CA THR A 343 -19.81 4.42 -9.09
C THR A 343 -20.00 5.84 -8.55
N GLY A 344 -18.96 6.66 -8.49
CA GLY A 344 -19.00 7.99 -7.90
C GLY A 344 -18.92 7.94 -6.36
N ASP A 345 -17.88 8.58 -5.81
CA ASP A 345 -17.53 8.51 -4.38
C ASP A 345 -18.66 9.03 -3.48
N ARG A 346 -19.41 10.04 -3.93
CA ARG A 346 -20.56 10.58 -3.22
C ARG A 346 -21.67 9.52 -3.05
N THR A 347 -22.04 8.85 -4.14
CA THR A 347 -23.11 7.84 -4.12
C THR A 347 -22.77 6.67 -3.22
N GLU A 348 -21.52 6.19 -3.25
CA GLU A 348 -21.06 5.12 -2.35
C GLU A 348 -21.17 5.52 -0.88
N LEU A 349 -20.79 6.75 -0.52
CA LEU A 349 -20.91 7.26 0.84
C LEU A 349 -22.37 7.39 1.27
N GLU A 350 -23.25 7.96 0.42
CA GLU A 350 -24.68 8.08 0.69
C GLU A 350 -25.31 6.70 0.91
N MET A 351 -24.99 5.71 0.07
CA MET A 351 -25.46 4.35 0.23
C MET A 351 -24.97 3.72 1.55
N ALA A 352 -23.71 3.95 1.93
CA ALA A 352 -23.17 3.48 3.19
C ALA A 352 -23.92 4.09 4.38
N VAL A 353 -24.12 5.40 4.37
CA VAL A 353 -24.85 6.14 5.43
C VAL A 353 -26.29 5.65 5.55
N VAL A 354 -26.98 5.40 4.44
CA VAL A 354 -28.32 4.81 4.45
C VAL A 354 -28.33 3.43 5.08
N LYS A 355 -27.39 2.54 4.74
CA LYS A 355 -27.28 1.21 5.34
C LYS A 355 -26.98 1.27 6.84
N LEU A 356 -26.10 2.19 7.26
CA LEU A 356 -25.76 2.39 8.67
C LEU A 356 -26.95 2.88 9.49
N SER A 357 -27.77 3.77 8.91
CA SER A 357 -28.93 4.36 9.59
C SER A 357 -30.17 3.44 9.51
N SER A 358 -30.21 2.50 8.56
CA SER A 358 -31.34 1.61 8.27
C SER A 358 -30.83 0.17 8.09
N ALA A 359 -30.32 -0.43 9.16
CA ALA A 359 -29.78 -1.79 9.16
C ALA A 359 -30.80 -2.87 8.70
N GLU A 360 -32.07 -2.52 8.58
CA GLU A 360 -33.15 -3.39 8.05
C GLU A 360 -33.00 -3.65 6.54
N LEU A 361 -32.35 -2.74 5.82
CA LEU A 361 -32.12 -2.83 4.37
C LEU A 361 -30.92 -3.71 3.99
N ASP A 362 -30.10 -4.08 4.97
CA ASP A 362 -28.92 -4.90 4.72
C ASP A 362 -29.17 -6.37 5.11
N GLY A 363 -29.11 -7.26 4.13
CA GLY A 363 -29.27 -8.71 4.28
C GLY A 363 -27.98 -9.45 4.62
N THR A 364 -26.88 -8.76 4.95
CA THR A 364 -25.61 -9.39 5.31
C THR A 364 -25.69 -10.11 6.66
N ILE A 365 -24.83 -11.11 6.87
CA ILE A 365 -24.76 -11.88 8.12
C ILE A 365 -24.43 -10.95 9.28
N GLU A 366 -23.58 -9.96 9.07
CA GLU A 366 -23.17 -8.96 10.05
C GLU A 366 -24.36 -8.10 10.51
N ALA A 367 -25.19 -7.63 9.57
CA ALA A 367 -26.40 -6.86 9.86
C ALA A 367 -27.43 -7.70 10.61
N LEU A 368 -27.61 -8.97 10.21
CA LEU A 368 -28.49 -9.90 10.92
C LEU A 368 -28.00 -10.18 12.33
N THR A 369 -26.69 -10.34 12.53
CA THR A 369 -26.09 -10.55 13.86
C THR A 369 -26.29 -9.33 14.77
N ALA A 370 -26.11 -8.12 14.24
CA ALA A 370 -26.37 -6.88 14.98
C ALA A 370 -27.86 -6.77 15.39
N ARG A 371 -28.80 -7.12 14.48
CA ARG A 371 -30.24 -7.14 14.76
C ARG A 371 -30.60 -8.18 15.81
N VAL A 372 -30.08 -9.40 15.74
CA VAL A 372 -30.28 -10.45 16.75
C VAL A 372 -29.77 -9.98 18.11
N THR A 373 -28.58 -9.40 18.18
CA THR A 373 -28.02 -8.86 19.43
C THR A 373 -28.89 -7.75 20.02
N ALA A 374 -29.44 -6.88 19.17
CA ALA A 374 -30.35 -5.81 19.60
C ALA A 374 -31.67 -6.38 20.15
N LEU A 375 -32.25 -7.38 19.48
CA LEU A 375 -33.46 -8.07 19.92
C LEU A 375 -33.23 -8.82 21.25
N GLU A 376 -32.13 -9.52 21.41
CA GLU A 376 -31.76 -10.19 22.67
C GLU A 376 -31.63 -9.19 23.82
N LYS A 377 -31.03 -8.01 23.59
CA LYS A 377 -30.97 -6.95 24.59
C LYS A 377 -32.35 -6.39 24.94
N ALA A 378 -33.22 -6.20 23.94
CA ALA A 378 -34.61 -5.74 24.15
C ALA A 378 -35.42 -6.75 24.97
N VAL A 379 -35.30 -8.03 24.65
CA VAL A 379 -35.95 -9.12 25.40
C VAL A 379 -35.45 -9.20 26.84
N LYS A 380 -34.12 -9.09 27.07
CA LYS A 380 -33.52 -9.06 28.41
C LYS A 380 -33.97 -7.85 29.25
N LYS A 381 -34.30 -6.71 28.61
CA LYS A 381 -34.86 -5.50 29.25
C LYS A 381 -36.38 -5.60 29.48
N GLY A 382 -37.04 -6.73 29.14
CA GLY A 382 -38.45 -6.96 29.38
C GLY A 382 -39.41 -6.22 28.43
N ILE A 383 -38.92 -5.69 27.33
CA ILE A 383 -39.73 -5.03 26.31
C ILE A 383 -40.37 -6.12 25.44
N LYS A 384 -41.74 -6.25 25.51
CA LYS A 384 -42.47 -7.09 24.59
C LYS A 384 -42.45 -6.47 23.21
N VAL A 385 -41.82 -7.13 22.25
CA VAL A 385 -41.85 -6.71 20.85
C VAL A 385 -43.22 -7.06 20.27
N ASN A 386 -44.07 -6.05 20.10
CA ASN A 386 -45.31 -6.22 19.35
C ASN A 386 -45.01 -6.20 17.86
N TYR A 387 -44.94 -7.36 17.23
CA TYR A 387 -44.86 -7.45 15.78
C TYR A 387 -46.23 -7.07 15.21
N VAL A 388 -46.31 -5.90 14.57
CA VAL A 388 -47.45 -5.52 13.71
C VAL A 388 -47.05 -5.92 12.29
N PRO A 389 -47.70 -6.93 11.68
CA PRO A 389 -47.42 -7.26 10.29
C PRO A 389 -47.92 -6.10 9.41
N GLU A 390 -47.04 -5.46 8.72
CA GLU A 390 -47.35 -4.47 7.71
C GLU A 390 -48.09 -5.17 6.57
N GLN A 391 -49.38 -4.82 6.43
CA GLN A 391 -50.23 -5.32 5.33
C GLN A 391 -49.67 -4.73 4.03
N VAL A 392 -49.13 -5.58 3.18
CA VAL A 392 -48.81 -5.26 1.81
C VAL A 392 -50.08 -4.82 1.10
N GLN A 393 -50.27 -3.54 0.91
CA GLN A 393 -51.32 -2.99 0.06
C GLN A 393 -51.02 -3.38 -1.40
N THR A 394 -51.75 -4.39 -1.86
CA THR A 394 -51.87 -4.70 -3.28
C THR A 394 -52.63 -3.59 -3.98
N VAL A 395 -51.98 -2.88 -4.87
CA VAL A 395 -52.56 -1.90 -5.78
C VAL A 395 -53.44 -2.66 -6.79
N PRO A 396 -54.73 -2.31 -7.00
CA PRO A 396 -55.56 -2.95 -8.03
C PRO A 396 -55.26 -2.35 -9.38
N GLN A 397 -54.70 -3.13 -10.30
CA GLN A 397 -54.70 -2.80 -11.73
C GLN A 397 -56.09 -3.15 -12.31
N SER A 398 -56.81 -2.12 -12.71
CA SER A 398 -57.98 -2.23 -13.58
C SER A 398 -57.56 -2.16 -15.04
N VAL A 399 -57.72 -3.22 -15.80
CA VAL A 399 -57.93 -3.15 -17.27
C VAL A 399 -58.98 -4.18 -17.64
N GLN A 400 -60.06 -3.68 -18.22
CA GLN A 400 -61.17 -4.42 -18.85
C GLN A 400 -60.71 -5.04 -20.17
N SER A 401 -61.18 -6.25 -20.49
CA SER A 401 -61.98 -6.56 -21.72
C SER A 401 -62.20 -8.06 -21.87
N GLU A 402 -63.48 -8.37 -21.84
CA GLU A 402 -64.27 -9.24 -22.75
C GLU A 402 -63.96 -10.73 -22.85
N THR A 403 -65.01 -11.43 -22.48
CA THR A 403 -65.37 -12.87 -22.60
C THR A 403 -65.42 -13.36 -24.06
N PRO A 404 -65.48 -14.69 -24.37
CA PRO A 404 -66.61 -15.54 -23.98
C PRO A 404 -66.26 -16.98 -23.52
N LYS A 405 -67.24 -17.54 -22.76
CA LYS A 405 -67.45 -18.94 -22.41
C LYS A 405 -67.90 -19.79 -23.65
N PRO A 406 -67.78 -21.12 -23.66
CA PRO A 406 -68.76 -21.94 -22.92
C PRO A 406 -68.26 -23.32 -22.35
N GLU A 407 -69.05 -23.72 -21.36
CA GLU A 407 -69.66 -25.05 -21.03
C GLU A 407 -68.78 -26.27 -20.69
N VAL A 408 -68.88 -26.68 -19.46
CA VAL A 408 -69.65 -27.77 -18.79
C VAL A 408 -69.10 -29.18 -19.04
N GLN A 409 -68.64 -29.86 -18.00
CA GLN A 409 -69.28 -31.06 -17.40
C GLN A 409 -68.52 -31.62 -16.20
N ASN A 410 -69.33 -31.87 -15.19
CA ASN A 410 -69.22 -32.63 -13.97
C ASN A 410 -68.33 -33.87 -13.97
N ALA A 411 -67.66 -34.10 -12.85
CA ALA A 411 -67.86 -35.29 -12.03
C ALA A 411 -67.07 -35.21 -10.72
N GLU A 412 -67.77 -35.24 -9.61
CA GLU A 412 -67.43 -35.63 -8.23
C GLU A 412 -67.51 -37.17 -8.10
N PRO A 413 -67.21 -37.74 -6.93
CA PRO A 413 -65.96 -37.77 -6.11
C PRO A 413 -65.55 -39.24 -5.85
N GLU A 414 -64.36 -39.45 -5.29
CA GLU A 414 -64.20 -40.63 -4.41
C GLU A 414 -63.13 -40.44 -3.32
N LYS A 415 -63.46 -40.96 -2.19
CA LYS A 415 -62.82 -40.91 -0.90
C LYS A 415 -61.72 -41.91 -0.68
N SER A 416 -61.00 -41.62 0.42
CA SER A 416 -60.25 -42.50 1.34
C SER A 416 -58.84 -42.90 0.90
N GLN A 417 -57.83 -42.97 1.74
CA GLN A 417 -57.72 -43.39 3.16
C GLN A 417 -56.36 -42.96 3.75
N GLU A 418 -56.42 -42.75 5.05
CA GLU A 418 -55.28 -42.66 5.96
C GLU A 418 -54.36 -43.87 5.90
N THR A 419 -53.04 -43.62 6.05
CA THR A 419 -52.19 -44.56 6.80
C THR A 419 -51.05 -43.81 7.49
N LYS A 420 -50.99 -44.05 8.81
CA LYS A 420 -49.97 -43.63 9.76
C LYS A 420 -48.74 -44.54 9.71
N PRO A 421 -47.69 -44.21 10.50
CA PRO A 421 -46.28 -44.37 10.15
C PRO A 421 -45.69 -45.73 10.56
N VAL A 422 -44.69 -46.17 9.86
CA VAL A 422 -43.85 -47.29 10.27
C VAL A 422 -42.44 -46.78 10.59
N SER A 423 -42.09 -46.97 11.85
CA SER A 423 -40.73 -46.84 12.39
C SER A 423 -39.91 -48.06 11.96
N GLU A 424 -38.80 -47.88 11.35
CA GLU A 424 -37.78 -48.91 11.26
C GLU A 424 -36.46 -48.46 11.86
N LYS A 425 -36.06 -49.25 12.84
CA LYS A 425 -34.80 -49.24 13.56
C LYS A 425 -33.68 -49.67 12.60
N ILE A 426 -32.61 -48.89 12.51
CA ILE A 426 -31.35 -49.35 11.96
C ILE A 426 -30.36 -49.51 13.10
N LYS A 427 -29.76 -50.70 13.09
CA LYS A 427 -28.88 -51.26 14.10
C LYS A 427 -27.53 -50.57 14.13
N ASP A 428 -26.95 -50.50 15.33
CA ASP A 428 -25.57 -50.23 15.64
C ASP A 428 -24.60 -51.21 14.94
N GLU A 429 -23.56 -50.68 14.32
CA GLU A 429 -22.32 -51.38 14.06
C GLU A 429 -21.16 -50.62 14.67
N PRO A 430 -20.10 -51.34 15.16
CA PRO A 430 -19.19 -50.83 16.18
C PRO A 430 -18.03 -50.04 15.63
N VAL A 431 -17.70 -48.95 16.32
CA VAL A 431 -16.54 -48.09 16.13
C VAL A 431 -15.27 -48.86 16.51
N ILE A 432 -14.33 -48.96 15.57
CA ILE A 432 -12.94 -49.45 15.79
C ILE A 432 -12.12 -48.27 16.30
N PRO A 433 -11.38 -48.38 17.42
CA PRO A 433 -10.54 -47.32 17.93
C PRO A 433 -9.22 -47.26 17.19
N THR A 434 -8.82 -46.09 16.72
CA THR A 434 -7.49 -45.75 16.24
C THR A 434 -6.52 -45.61 17.41
N PRO A 435 -5.26 -46.09 17.30
CA PRO A 435 -4.27 -45.99 18.36
C PRO A 435 -3.65 -44.58 18.48
N PRO A 436 -3.16 -44.21 19.68
CA PRO A 436 -2.63 -42.86 19.93
C PRO A 436 -1.25 -42.67 19.33
N VAL A 437 -1.05 -41.47 18.74
CA VAL A 437 0.23 -41.02 18.22
C VAL A 437 1.10 -40.58 19.41
N GLU A 438 2.22 -41.24 19.61
CA GLU A 438 3.25 -40.88 20.58
C GLU A 438 4.03 -39.65 20.12
N MET A 439 4.20 -38.69 21.03
CA MET A 439 5.12 -37.54 20.87
C MET A 439 6.57 -38.01 21.16
N PRO A 440 7.56 -37.64 20.36
CA PRO A 440 8.96 -37.95 20.68
C PRO A 440 9.53 -36.93 21.68
N THR A 441 10.08 -37.48 22.76
CA THR A 441 10.91 -36.82 23.76
C THR A 441 12.28 -36.37 23.21
N PRO A 442 12.92 -35.33 23.76
CA PRO A 442 14.19 -34.80 23.26
C PRO A 442 15.39 -35.67 23.70
N LYS A 443 16.25 -36.01 22.75
CA LYS A 443 17.55 -36.67 23.02
C LYS A 443 18.67 -35.64 23.16
N GLN A 444 19.51 -35.90 24.18
CA GLN A 444 20.71 -35.18 24.58
C GLN A 444 21.86 -35.26 23.54
N PRO A 445 22.91 -34.41 23.68
CA PRO A 445 23.93 -34.17 22.66
C PRO A 445 25.00 -35.25 22.57
N VAL A 446 25.38 -35.60 21.33
CA VAL A 446 26.52 -36.49 21.05
C VAL A 446 27.69 -35.64 20.52
N GLN A 447 28.89 -35.94 21.06
CA GLN A 447 30.18 -35.32 20.79
C GLN A 447 30.73 -35.61 19.38
N PRO A 448 31.74 -34.85 18.89
CA PRO A 448 32.18 -34.84 17.50
C PRO A 448 33.09 -36.00 17.14
N ILE A 449 32.86 -36.58 15.97
CA ILE A 449 33.77 -37.55 15.33
C ILE A 449 34.57 -36.86 14.23
N GLN A 450 35.87 -37.10 14.25
CA GLN A 450 36.90 -36.53 13.39
C GLN A 450 36.73 -36.89 11.90
N GLU A 451 37.04 -35.93 11.06
CA GLU A 451 37.11 -36.02 9.60
C GLU A 451 38.31 -36.89 9.15
N GLN A 452 38.08 -37.74 8.16
CA GLN A 452 39.11 -38.18 7.21
C GLN A 452 38.65 -37.94 5.78
N PRO A 453 39.52 -37.50 4.84
CA PRO A 453 39.15 -37.01 3.55
C PRO A 453 38.93 -38.13 2.53
N VAL A 454 37.80 -38.10 1.83
CA VAL A 454 37.57 -38.94 0.66
C VAL A 454 37.39 -38.04 -0.57
N SER A 455 38.18 -38.35 -1.57
CA SER A 455 38.41 -37.73 -2.86
C SER A 455 37.18 -37.29 -3.64
N ALA A 456 37.36 -36.15 -4.31
CA ALA A 456 36.45 -35.50 -5.25
C ALA A 456 36.07 -36.43 -6.42
N GLN A 457 34.76 -36.63 -6.60
CA GLN A 457 34.19 -36.95 -7.91
C GLN A 457 33.29 -35.82 -8.36
N GLN A 458 33.72 -35.18 -9.43
CA GLN A 458 33.06 -34.09 -10.13
C GLN A 458 31.72 -34.58 -10.69
N LYS A 459 30.61 -33.93 -10.28
CA LYS A 459 29.34 -33.94 -11.04
C LYS A 459 29.31 -32.74 -11.99
N PRO A 460 28.93 -32.92 -13.25
CA PRO A 460 28.97 -31.84 -14.23
C PRO A 460 27.93 -30.78 -13.92
N LYS A 461 28.37 -29.54 -13.76
CA LYS A 461 27.52 -28.34 -13.80
C LYS A 461 26.93 -28.22 -15.22
N LYS A 462 25.65 -28.45 -15.37
CA LYS A 462 24.90 -27.97 -16.54
C LYS A 462 24.75 -26.45 -16.43
N THR A 463 25.68 -25.76 -17.04
CA THR A 463 25.54 -24.34 -17.42
C THR A 463 24.50 -24.31 -18.53
N ALA A 464 23.27 -23.95 -18.20
CA ALA A 464 22.29 -23.61 -19.21
C ALA A 464 22.72 -22.28 -19.84
N GLN A 465 23.45 -22.36 -20.97
CA GLN A 465 23.60 -21.25 -21.90
C GLN A 465 22.16 -20.80 -22.29
N ARG A 466 21.77 -19.59 -21.90
CA ARG A 466 20.63 -18.92 -22.51
C ARG A 466 21.03 -18.68 -23.98
N GLN A 467 20.56 -19.57 -24.86
CA GLN A 467 20.54 -19.30 -26.29
C GLN A 467 19.69 -18.04 -26.49
N SER A 468 20.27 -17.04 -27.08
CA SER A 468 19.53 -15.88 -27.58
C SER A 468 18.49 -16.41 -28.56
N VAL A 469 17.24 -16.36 -28.18
CA VAL A 469 16.11 -16.76 -29.02
C VAL A 469 15.95 -15.68 -30.08
N ASP A 470 16.13 -16.05 -31.34
CA ASP A 470 15.89 -15.15 -32.46
C ASP A 470 14.37 -14.92 -32.60
N LEU A 471 13.90 -13.79 -32.07
CA LEU A 471 12.50 -13.42 -32.05
C LEU A 471 11.94 -13.22 -33.46
N ASP A 472 12.74 -12.68 -34.38
CA ASP A 472 12.30 -12.43 -35.77
C ASP A 472 12.07 -13.72 -36.51
N ALA A 473 12.89 -14.75 -36.28
CA ALA A 473 12.68 -16.09 -36.84
C ALA A 473 11.39 -16.75 -36.31
N ILE A 474 11.04 -16.52 -35.05
CA ILE A 474 9.80 -17.03 -34.44
C ILE A 474 8.56 -16.35 -35.06
N TYR A 475 8.60 -15.04 -35.26
CA TYR A 475 7.48 -14.30 -35.84
C TYR A 475 7.26 -14.61 -37.34
N ASN A 476 8.36 -14.79 -38.11
CA ASN A 476 8.29 -15.08 -39.53
C ASN A 476 7.81 -16.50 -39.82
N ASN A 477 8.00 -17.47 -38.91
CA ASN A 477 7.58 -18.85 -39.05
C ASN A 477 6.26 -19.17 -38.32
N ALA A 478 5.51 -18.17 -37.90
CA ALA A 478 4.27 -18.34 -37.17
C ALA A 478 3.14 -18.77 -38.08
N GLN A 479 2.48 -19.90 -37.76
CA GLN A 479 1.31 -20.44 -38.49
C GLN A 479 0.05 -20.27 -37.62
N PRO A 480 -1.13 -20.03 -38.25
CA PRO A 480 -2.37 -19.91 -37.51
C PRO A 480 -2.65 -21.19 -36.70
N PHE A 481 -3.11 -20.99 -35.46
CA PHE A 481 -3.46 -22.08 -34.54
C PHE A 481 -4.98 -22.34 -34.60
N PRO A 482 -5.47 -23.42 -35.26
CA PRO A 482 -6.89 -23.62 -35.53
C PRO A 482 -7.71 -23.88 -34.25
N ASP A 483 -7.11 -24.51 -33.23
CA ASP A 483 -7.81 -24.93 -32.01
C ASP A 483 -7.98 -23.78 -30.98
N TRP A 484 -7.57 -22.55 -31.33
CA TRP A 484 -7.62 -21.41 -30.42
C TRP A 484 -9.03 -21.07 -29.94
N ALA A 485 -10.02 -21.17 -30.84
CA ALA A 485 -11.42 -20.92 -30.50
C ALA A 485 -11.96 -21.92 -29.45
N GLU A 486 -11.52 -23.18 -29.51
CA GLU A 486 -11.87 -24.21 -28.53
C GLU A 486 -11.20 -23.93 -27.16
N VAL A 487 -9.93 -23.54 -27.17
CA VAL A 487 -9.20 -23.12 -25.95
C VAL A 487 -9.92 -21.96 -25.26
N VAL A 488 -10.33 -20.93 -26.01
CA VAL A 488 -11.07 -19.78 -25.46
C VAL A 488 -12.44 -20.20 -24.89
N ASN A 489 -13.13 -21.14 -25.55
CA ASN A 489 -14.39 -21.67 -25.04
C ASN A 489 -14.19 -22.46 -23.73
N ASN A 490 -13.12 -23.24 -23.63
CA ASN A 490 -12.77 -24.00 -22.42
C ASN A 490 -12.29 -23.10 -21.26
N MET A 491 -11.95 -21.83 -21.52
CA MET A 491 -11.69 -20.84 -20.47
C MET A 491 -12.96 -20.33 -19.78
N LYS A 492 -14.14 -20.39 -20.44
CA LYS A 492 -15.41 -19.85 -19.90
C LYS A 492 -15.85 -20.46 -18.57
N PRO A 493 -15.78 -21.80 -18.35
CA PRO A 493 -16.15 -22.38 -17.06
C PRO A 493 -15.15 -22.06 -15.94
N VAL A 494 -13.89 -21.78 -16.26
CA VAL A 494 -12.84 -21.47 -15.27
C VAL A 494 -12.86 -19.99 -14.89
N SER A 495 -12.93 -19.10 -15.87
CA SER A 495 -13.03 -17.65 -15.64
C SER A 495 -13.67 -16.93 -16.82
N ARG A 496 -14.86 -16.37 -16.61
CA ARG A 496 -15.55 -15.56 -17.62
C ARG A 496 -14.76 -14.31 -18.02
N ALA A 497 -14.01 -13.73 -17.10
CA ALA A 497 -13.18 -12.55 -17.34
C ALA A 497 -12.00 -12.87 -18.28
N ILE A 498 -11.31 -14.01 -18.08
CA ILE A 498 -10.23 -14.46 -18.95
C ILE A 498 -10.78 -14.78 -20.34
N ALA A 499 -11.87 -15.52 -20.44
CA ALA A 499 -12.50 -15.85 -21.72
C ALA A 499 -12.94 -14.60 -22.49
N ALA A 500 -13.49 -13.59 -21.81
CA ALA A 500 -13.88 -12.31 -22.42
C ALA A 500 -12.66 -11.51 -22.92
N ALA A 501 -11.54 -11.53 -22.20
CA ALA A 501 -10.32 -10.84 -22.61
C ALA A 501 -9.74 -11.41 -23.92
N PHE A 502 -9.91 -12.73 -24.17
CA PHE A 502 -9.40 -13.42 -25.36
C PHE A 502 -10.48 -13.69 -26.42
N ALA A 503 -11.72 -13.23 -26.26
CA ALA A 503 -12.83 -13.53 -27.16
C ALA A 503 -12.59 -13.13 -28.64
N ASN A 504 -11.88 -12.01 -28.86
CA ASN A 504 -11.57 -11.45 -30.18
C ASN A 504 -10.07 -11.58 -30.51
N SER A 505 -9.39 -12.59 -30.00
CA SER A 505 -7.96 -12.80 -30.22
C SER A 505 -7.74 -13.93 -31.22
N ALA A 506 -6.61 -13.87 -31.93
CA ALA A 506 -6.10 -14.96 -32.76
C ALA A 506 -4.81 -15.52 -32.15
N ALA A 507 -4.50 -16.78 -32.38
CA ALA A 507 -3.25 -17.38 -31.96
C ALA A 507 -2.49 -18.01 -33.12
N TYR A 508 -1.16 -17.98 -33.02
CA TYR A 508 -0.23 -18.50 -33.99
C TYR A 508 0.79 -19.39 -33.33
N THR A 509 1.16 -20.51 -33.92
CA THR A 509 2.19 -21.41 -33.41
C THR A 509 3.49 -21.26 -34.17
N SER A 510 4.62 -21.24 -33.45
CA SER A 510 5.95 -21.34 -34.03
C SER A 510 6.80 -22.28 -33.13
N GLY A 511 6.83 -23.56 -33.50
CA GLY A 511 7.47 -24.63 -32.75
C GLY A 511 6.89 -24.80 -31.35
N LYS A 512 7.66 -24.44 -30.30
CA LYS A 512 7.22 -24.51 -28.88
C LYS A 512 6.57 -23.21 -28.38
N TYR A 513 6.35 -22.22 -29.23
CA TYR A 513 5.78 -20.94 -28.88
C TYR A 513 4.36 -20.82 -29.40
N LEU A 514 3.46 -20.32 -28.58
CA LEU A 514 2.11 -19.90 -28.96
C LEU A 514 2.04 -18.38 -28.79
N LEU A 515 1.86 -17.70 -29.90
CA LEU A 515 1.84 -16.24 -29.99
C LEU A 515 0.38 -15.78 -30.11
N ILE A 516 -0.05 -14.88 -29.26
CA ILE A 516 -1.43 -14.42 -29.18
C ILE A 516 -1.51 -13.00 -29.75
N ASP A 517 -2.34 -12.83 -30.79
CA ASP A 517 -2.67 -11.56 -31.43
C ASP A 517 -3.99 -11.05 -30.87
N THR A 518 -3.94 -9.89 -30.19
CA THR A 518 -5.12 -9.27 -29.57
C THR A 518 -4.92 -7.77 -29.44
N ASP A 519 -5.98 -7.00 -29.64
CA ASP A 519 -6.00 -5.55 -29.41
C ASP A 519 -6.44 -5.20 -27.97
N ASN A 520 -6.72 -6.21 -27.13
CA ASN A 520 -7.23 -6.00 -25.77
C ASN A 520 -6.08 -5.88 -24.76
N GLU A 521 -5.90 -4.70 -24.17
CA GLU A 521 -4.88 -4.44 -23.15
C GLU A 521 -4.98 -5.38 -21.93
N MET A 522 -6.21 -5.76 -21.52
CA MET A 522 -6.43 -6.68 -20.41
C MET A 522 -5.84 -8.07 -20.70
N ALA A 523 -5.88 -8.55 -21.93
CA ALA A 523 -5.26 -9.82 -22.32
C ALA A 523 -3.72 -9.75 -22.18
N PHE A 524 -3.10 -8.63 -22.52
CA PHE A 524 -1.67 -8.42 -22.32
C PHE A 524 -1.27 -8.39 -20.84
N GLU A 525 -2.07 -7.77 -19.99
CA GLU A 525 -1.83 -7.75 -18.54
C GLU A 525 -1.95 -9.15 -17.92
N LEU A 526 -2.93 -9.96 -18.37
CA LEU A 526 -3.06 -11.35 -17.96
C LEU A 526 -1.85 -12.20 -18.37
N LEU A 527 -1.29 -11.96 -19.57
CA LEU A 527 -0.08 -12.65 -20.04
C LEU A 527 1.20 -12.20 -19.32
N LYS A 528 1.24 -11.00 -18.74
CA LYS A 528 2.36 -10.51 -17.92
C LYS A 528 2.35 -11.12 -16.51
N ASN A 529 1.17 -11.39 -15.94
CA ASN A 529 1.04 -11.99 -14.61
C ASN A 529 1.44 -13.48 -14.64
N ASN A 530 2.41 -13.87 -13.84
CA ASN A 530 2.95 -15.24 -13.83
C ASN A 530 1.93 -16.30 -13.42
N GLU A 531 1.06 -16.02 -12.45
CA GLU A 531 0.04 -16.98 -11.98
C GLU A 531 -1.02 -17.19 -13.05
N ARG A 532 -1.55 -16.11 -13.63
CA ARG A 532 -2.56 -16.18 -14.70
C ARG A 532 -2.00 -16.81 -15.97
N ARG A 533 -0.74 -16.54 -16.28
CA ARG A 533 -0.05 -17.19 -17.40
C ARG A 533 0.08 -18.71 -17.20
N GLN A 534 0.28 -19.18 -15.99
CA GLN A 534 0.32 -20.61 -15.69
C GLN A 534 -1.06 -21.25 -15.82
N GLU A 535 -2.13 -20.59 -15.32
CA GLU A 535 -3.52 -21.05 -15.51
C GLU A 535 -3.87 -21.20 -17.00
N ILE A 536 -3.54 -20.20 -17.82
CA ILE A 536 -3.78 -20.25 -19.28
C ILE A 536 -2.96 -21.38 -19.94
N ARG A 537 -1.70 -21.59 -19.52
CA ARG A 537 -0.88 -22.70 -20.00
C ARG A 537 -1.47 -24.07 -19.66
N GLN A 538 -2.00 -24.21 -18.46
CA GLN A 538 -2.65 -25.43 -18.01
C GLN A 538 -3.87 -25.75 -18.85
N LEU A 539 -4.73 -24.76 -19.11
CA LEU A 539 -5.91 -24.90 -19.97
C LEU A 539 -5.55 -25.26 -21.42
N ILE A 540 -4.48 -24.66 -21.97
CA ILE A 540 -3.98 -25.01 -23.29
C ILE A 540 -3.48 -26.45 -23.32
N LEU A 541 -2.74 -26.88 -22.27
CA LEU A 541 -2.28 -28.25 -22.15
C LEU A 541 -3.45 -29.26 -22.08
N GLU A 542 -4.48 -28.96 -21.29
CA GLU A 542 -5.66 -29.80 -21.13
C GLU A 542 -6.46 -29.92 -22.44
N THR A 543 -6.50 -28.85 -23.25
CA THR A 543 -7.23 -28.85 -24.54
C THR A 543 -6.42 -29.47 -25.68
N THR A 544 -5.10 -29.22 -25.73
CA THR A 544 -4.27 -29.60 -26.90
C THR A 544 -3.30 -30.75 -26.63
N GLY A 545 -3.11 -31.13 -25.37
CA GLY A 545 -2.13 -32.14 -24.94
C GLY A 545 -0.66 -31.70 -25.09
N GLN A 546 -0.38 -30.43 -25.44
CA GLN A 546 0.96 -29.94 -25.72
C GLN A 546 1.34 -28.73 -24.85
N HIS A 547 2.61 -28.66 -24.47
CA HIS A 547 3.15 -27.53 -23.74
C HIS A 547 3.65 -26.41 -24.66
N TYR A 548 3.08 -25.22 -24.52
CA TYR A 548 3.50 -24.02 -25.25
C TYR A 548 4.06 -22.93 -24.34
N ASN A 549 5.03 -22.17 -24.85
CA ASN A 549 5.48 -20.92 -24.25
C ASN A 549 4.66 -19.78 -24.83
N LEU A 550 3.89 -19.08 -23.95
CA LEU A 550 2.99 -18.02 -24.37
C LEU A 550 3.73 -16.69 -24.53
N GLY A 551 3.45 -15.99 -25.62
CA GLY A 551 3.95 -14.65 -25.91
C GLY A 551 2.96 -13.82 -26.73
N PRO A 552 3.11 -12.47 -26.76
CA PRO A 552 2.35 -11.63 -27.67
C PRO A 552 2.83 -11.82 -29.11
N TYR A 553 1.92 -11.81 -30.06
CA TYR A 553 2.25 -11.79 -31.49
C TYR A 553 2.51 -10.34 -31.92
N LYS A 554 3.70 -10.09 -32.50
CA LYS A 554 3.98 -8.84 -33.22
C LYS A 554 3.93 -9.18 -34.70
N ARG A 555 2.96 -8.63 -35.42
CA ARG A 555 2.94 -8.76 -36.89
C ARG A 555 4.28 -8.28 -37.43
N PRO A 556 5.00 -9.04 -38.30
CA PRO A 556 6.18 -8.52 -38.97
C PRO A 556 5.73 -7.24 -39.68
N SER A 557 6.32 -6.11 -39.31
CA SER A 557 6.03 -4.83 -39.97
C SER A 557 6.38 -5.04 -41.46
N ALA A 558 5.38 -5.05 -42.33
CA ALA A 558 5.60 -4.67 -43.71
C ALA A 558 6.42 -3.40 -43.63
N LYS A 559 7.59 -3.37 -44.32
CA LYS A 559 8.53 -2.23 -44.34
C LYS A 559 7.71 -0.96 -44.20
N GLN A 560 7.91 -0.23 -43.09
CA GLN A 560 7.36 1.09 -42.97
C GLN A 560 7.90 1.89 -44.14
N GLU A 561 7.04 2.13 -45.15
CA GLU A 561 7.19 3.29 -45.97
C GLU A 561 7.29 4.45 -44.96
N GLU A 562 8.43 5.11 -44.92
CA GLU A 562 8.62 6.34 -44.19
C GLU A 562 7.41 7.22 -44.51
N LYS A 563 6.60 7.48 -43.51
CA LYS A 563 5.62 8.54 -43.56
C LYS A 563 6.43 9.83 -43.59
N THR A 564 6.91 10.19 -44.77
CA THR A 564 7.32 11.56 -45.06
C THR A 564 6.13 12.45 -44.75
N ASP A 565 6.40 13.43 -43.89
CA ASP A 565 5.43 14.43 -43.48
C ASP A 565 4.75 15.02 -44.74
N PRO A 566 3.44 15.22 -44.77
CA PRO A 566 2.76 15.84 -45.89
C PRO A 566 3.38 17.18 -46.32
N VAL A 567 4.06 17.86 -45.41
CA VAL A 567 4.83 19.11 -45.65
C VAL A 567 6.08 18.84 -46.49
N ASP A 568 6.83 17.73 -46.24
CA ASP A 568 8.02 17.37 -47.03
C ASP A 568 7.65 17.00 -48.47
N LYS A 569 6.52 16.34 -48.72
CA LYS A 569 6.01 16.09 -50.09
C LYS A 569 5.58 17.36 -50.80
N LEU A 570 5.11 18.37 -50.08
CA LEU A 570 4.77 19.66 -50.64
C LEU A 570 6.04 20.45 -51.03
N ILE A 571 7.05 20.37 -50.19
CA ILE A 571 8.38 21.02 -50.45
C ILE A 571 9.05 20.37 -51.66
N GLU A 572 9.05 19.04 -51.82
CA GLU A 572 9.61 18.36 -53.00
C GLU A 572 8.83 18.68 -54.30
N SER A 573 7.50 18.83 -54.22
CA SER A 573 6.69 19.19 -55.39
C SER A 573 6.87 20.66 -55.81
N LEU A 574 7.41 21.53 -54.96
CA LEU A 574 7.66 22.93 -55.21
C LEU A 574 9.11 23.27 -55.60
N GLN A 575 10.03 22.26 -55.59
CA GLN A 575 11.42 22.42 -56.11
C GLN A 575 11.44 22.53 -57.64
N GLY A 576 10.89 23.56 -58.17
CA GLY A 576 10.81 23.87 -59.60
C GLY A 576 10.03 25.13 -59.95
N SER A 577 9.45 25.78 -58.97
CA SER A 577 8.78 27.08 -59.15
C SER A 577 9.41 28.13 -58.21
N ASP A 578 9.69 29.32 -58.77
CA ASP A 578 10.26 30.49 -58.07
C ASP A 578 9.30 31.03 -56.96
N VAL A 579 9.14 30.27 -55.89
CA VAL A 579 8.38 30.71 -54.73
C VAL A 579 9.33 30.78 -53.53
N ILE A 580 9.57 32.00 -53.06
CA ILE A 580 10.36 32.29 -51.86
C ILE A 580 9.45 32.06 -50.61
N ILE A 581 9.77 31.06 -49.81
CA ILE A 581 9.10 30.81 -48.53
C ILE A 581 9.90 31.52 -47.44
N THR A 582 9.32 32.57 -46.82
CA THR A 582 9.84 33.19 -45.59
C THR A 582 9.21 32.47 -44.40
N GLN A 583 10.03 31.91 -43.50
CA GLN A 583 9.61 31.49 -42.17
C GLN A 583 9.48 32.71 -41.27
N GLU A 584 8.30 32.95 -40.71
CA GLU A 584 8.08 33.73 -39.50
C GLU A 584 7.91 32.79 -38.29
#